data_e8725aa385b65cfea506540259b6c8bf
#
_entry.id   e8725aa385b65cfea506540259b6c8bf
#
_cell.length_a   1.000
_cell.length_b   1.000
_cell.length_c   1.000
_cell.angle_alpha   90.00
_cell.angle_beta   90.00
_cell.angle_gamma   90.00
#
_symmetry.space_group_name_H-M   'P 1'
#
loop_
_entity.id
_entity.type
_entity.pdbx_description
1 polymer ?
#
loop_
_entity_poly.entity_id
_entity_poly.type
_entity_poly.pdbx_seq_one_letter_code
_entity_poly.pdbx_strand_id
1 'polypeptide(L)'
;MKLKSVYVCSNCGETSPRWMGRCPSCGSWNTMNEDVVAEAPKAGTPAARQAAAARQEGVTTLTARRLSEISTTEEKSRILTGISELDRVLGGGIVLGGVVLLSGEPGVGKSTMLLQLCGAISNQHSVLYITGEESVRQVKLRAARLKVPQDNIFLAAENDVDEICGLIEKEKPDLVVIDSIQTMRCMDISSSSGTVSQVKESAARLLAVAKKQEIPMFIVGHVN
;
A
#
# COMPACT_ATOMS: atom_id res chain seq x y z
N MET A 1 2.71 26.31 10.38
CA MET A 1 3.81 25.38 10.08
C MET A 1 4.79 26.09 9.17
N LYS A 2 6.09 26.02 9.44
CA LYS A 2 7.09 26.52 8.48
C LYS A 2 7.36 25.44 7.45
N LEU A 3 7.17 25.77 6.20
CA LEU A 3 7.49 24.89 5.07
C LEU A 3 8.98 25.09 4.71
N LYS A 4 9.67 24.00 4.42
CA LYS A 4 11.07 24.04 3.99
C LYS A 4 11.18 23.31 2.64
N SER A 5 11.76 23.96 1.65
CA SER A 5 12.07 23.31 0.37
C SER A 5 13.21 22.32 0.57
N VAL A 6 13.01 21.11 0.05
CA VAL A 6 14.01 20.06 -0.07
C VAL A 6 14.01 19.56 -1.51
N TYR A 7 15.09 18.95 -1.94
CA TYR A 7 15.19 18.37 -3.29
C TYR A 7 15.18 16.86 -3.18
N VAL A 8 14.25 16.22 -3.87
CA VAL A 8 14.04 14.75 -3.85
C VAL A 8 14.42 14.18 -5.21
N CYS A 9 15.24 13.15 -5.21
CA CYS A 9 15.61 12.44 -6.43
C CYS A 9 14.43 11.60 -6.93
N SER A 10 13.95 11.85 -8.16
CA SER A 10 12.87 11.11 -8.79
C SER A 10 13.22 9.64 -9.09
N ASN A 11 14.50 9.30 -9.13
CA ASN A 11 14.96 7.94 -9.42
C ASN A 11 15.11 7.05 -8.16
N CYS A 12 15.59 7.59 -7.03
CA CYS A 12 15.87 6.77 -5.85
C CYS A 12 15.23 7.30 -4.55
N GLY A 13 14.59 8.48 -4.58
CA GLY A 13 13.97 9.11 -3.41
C GLY A 13 14.96 9.72 -2.41
N GLU A 14 16.25 9.83 -2.73
CA GLU A 14 17.24 10.51 -1.88
C GLU A 14 16.88 11.99 -1.73
N THR A 15 16.98 12.51 -0.50
CA THR A 15 16.63 13.89 -0.18
C THR A 15 17.87 14.74 0.09
N SER A 16 17.87 15.98 -0.42
CA SER A 16 18.94 16.94 -0.20
C SER A 16 18.37 18.32 0.15
N PRO A 17 19.01 19.08 1.06
CA PRO A 17 18.61 20.45 1.37
C PRO A 17 18.94 21.44 0.26
N ARG A 18 19.69 21.03 -0.78
CA ARG A 18 20.10 21.86 -1.90
C ARG A 18 19.94 21.09 -3.19
N TRP A 19 19.61 21.80 -4.26
CA TRP A 19 19.60 21.24 -5.58
C TRP A 19 21.01 20.80 -6.00
N MET A 20 21.11 19.61 -6.57
CA MET A 20 22.34 19.05 -7.13
C MET A 20 22.05 18.49 -8.51
N GLY A 21 22.89 18.80 -9.48
CA GLY A 21 22.74 18.31 -10.86
C GLY A 21 22.85 16.79 -10.96
N ARG A 22 23.52 16.14 -9.99
CA ARG A 22 23.68 14.69 -9.90
C ARG A 22 23.29 14.20 -8.51
N CYS A 23 22.46 13.17 -8.46
CA CYS A 23 22.06 12.56 -7.18
C CYS A 23 23.27 11.87 -6.51
N PRO A 24 23.56 12.16 -5.22
CA PRO A 24 24.71 11.56 -4.52
C PRO A 24 24.53 10.08 -4.22
N SER A 25 23.28 9.60 -4.15
CA SER A 25 22.96 8.22 -3.82
C SER A 25 22.98 7.32 -5.06
N CYS A 26 22.22 7.64 -6.11
CA CYS A 26 22.10 6.78 -7.29
C CYS A 26 22.94 7.25 -8.50
N GLY A 27 23.57 8.42 -8.43
CA GLY A 27 24.41 8.96 -9.50
C GLY A 27 23.66 9.48 -10.73
N SER A 28 22.33 9.47 -10.75
CA SER A 28 21.51 9.96 -11.88
C SER A 28 21.59 11.47 -12.00
N TRP A 29 21.63 11.96 -13.25
CA TRP A 29 21.69 13.38 -13.56
C TRP A 29 20.28 13.98 -13.73
N ASN A 30 20.11 15.23 -13.30
CA ASN A 30 18.88 16.03 -13.44
C ASN A 30 17.62 15.36 -12.87
N THR A 31 17.77 14.59 -11.79
CA THR A 31 16.68 13.87 -11.12
C THR A 31 16.25 14.52 -9.80
N MET A 32 16.87 15.63 -9.40
CA MET A 32 16.55 16.34 -8.15
C MET A 32 15.43 17.34 -8.39
N ASN A 33 14.22 17.01 -7.95
CA ASN A 33 13.03 17.88 -8.02
C ASN A 33 12.81 18.58 -6.69
N GLU A 34 12.39 19.85 -6.72
CA GLU A 34 12.05 20.60 -5.53
C GLU A 34 10.75 20.06 -4.93
N ASP A 35 10.78 19.78 -3.65
CA ASP A 35 9.64 19.34 -2.86
C ASP A 35 9.53 20.17 -1.57
N VAL A 36 8.32 20.37 -1.05
CA VAL A 36 8.09 21.19 0.14
C VAL A 36 7.69 20.27 1.29
N VAL A 37 8.56 20.15 2.28
CA VAL A 37 8.33 19.33 3.47
C VAL A 37 8.02 20.22 4.67
N ALA A 38 7.01 19.82 5.46
CA ALA A 38 6.74 20.48 6.74
C ALA A 38 7.92 20.26 7.69
N GLU A 39 8.43 21.36 8.28
CA GLU A 39 9.55 21.26 9.23
C GLU A 39 9.12 20.46 10.46
N ALA A 40 9.80 19.37 10.74
CA ALA A 40 9.55 18.57 11.94
C ALA A 40 9.72 19.48 13.18
N PRO A 41 8.87 19.39 14.20
CA PRO A 41 8.94 20.23 15.39
C PRO A 41 10.30 20.03 16.06
N LYS A 42 11.01 21.14 16.32
CA LYS A 42 12.32 21.13 16.99
C LYS A 42 12.21 20.47 18.37
N ALA A 43 13.19 19.62 18.72
CA ALA A 43 13.28 19.00 20.03
C ALA A 43 13.17 20.05 21.14
N GLY A 44 12.26 19.83 22.12
CA GLY A 44 12.04 20.75 23.25
C GLY A 44 10.82 21.66 23.16
N THR A 45 10.11 21.73 22.03
CA THR A 45 8.87 22.50 21.91
C THR A 45 7.66 21.76 22.50
N PRO A 46 6.59 22.46 22.97
CA PRO A 46 5.37 21.80 23.45
C PRO A 46 4.75 20.85 22.42
N ALA A 47 4.81 21.19 21.13
CA ALA A 47 4.35 20.34 20.03
C ALA A 47 5.20 19.05 19.89
N ALA A 48 6.53 19.14 20.10
CA ALA A 48 7.40 17.96 20.11
C ALA A 48 7.13 17.06 21.33
N ARG A 49 6.79 17.67 22.49
CA ARG A 49 6.39 16.90 23.69
C ARG A 49 5.05 16.21 23.52
N GLN A 50 4.07 16.84 22.88
CA GLN A 50 2.78 16.21 22.55
C GLN A 50 2.94 15.08 21.53
N ALA A 51 3.74 15.27 20.49
CA ALA A 51 4.06 14.23 19.52
C ALA A 51 4.85 13.06 20.15
N ALA A 52 5.72 13.34 21.14
CA ALA A 52 6.43 12.33 21.90
C ALA A 52 5.50 11.59 22.87
N ALA A 53 4.56 12.30 23.53
CA ALA A 53 3.55 11.71 24.41
C ALA A 53 2.59 10.80 23.63
N ALA A 54 2.11 11.22 22.46
CA ALA A 54 1.29 10.40 21.58
C ALA A 54 2.02 9.13 21.07
N ARG A 55 3.35 9.20 20.94
CA ARG A 55 4.18 8.02 20.66
C ARG A 55 4.37 7.12 21.87
N GLN A 56 4.27 7.64 23.10
CA GLN A 56 4.40 6.85 24.33
C GLN A 56 3.11 6.11 24.70
N GLU A 57 1.94 6.58 24.31
CA GLU A 57 0.67 5.86 24.52
C GLU A 57 0.52 4.61 23.62
N GLY A 58 1.36 4.48 22.60
CA GLY A 58 1.42 3.32 21.69
C GLY A 58 2.68 2.45 21.83
N VAL A 59 3.51 2.65 22.86
CA VAL A 59 4.68 1.81 23.08
C VAL A 59 4.25 0.48 23.69
N THR A 60 3.83 -0.44 22.82
CA THR A 60 4.01 -1.87 23.10
C THR A 60 5.50 -2.08 23.36
N THR A 61 5.86 -2.44 24.58
CA THR A 61 7.23 -2.85 24.94
C THR A 61 7.68 -3.91 23.94
N LEU A 62 8.64 -3.55 23.07
CA LEU A 62 9.23 -4.48 22.11
C LEU A 62 9.83 -5.65 22.88
N THR A 63 9.18 -6.78 22.89
CA THR A 63 9.64 -8.00 23.51
C THR A 63 10.05 -8.98 22.42
N ALA A 64 11.34 -9.27 22.32
CA ALA A 64 11.81 -10.35 21.47
C ALA A 64 11.39 -11.70 22.11
N ARG A 65 10.76 -12.56 21.32
CA ARG A 65 10.40 -13.93 21.71
C ARG A 65 11.28 -14.92 20.96
N ARG A 66 11.59 -16.05 21.60
CA ARG A 66 12.24 -17.15 20.89
C ARG A 66 11.28 -17.74 19.88
N LEU A 67 11.78 -18.10 18.70
CA LEU A 67 10.94 -18.71 17.65
C LEU A 67 10.21 -19.97 18.16
N SER A 68 10.84 -20.75 19.03
CA SER A 68 10.25 -21.94 19.66
C SER A 68 9.09 -21.65 20.64
N GLU A 69 8.96 -20.40 21.09
CA GLU A 69 7.90 -19.97 22.01
C GLU A 69 6.69 -19.38 21.25
N ILE A 70 6.81 -19.22 19.93
CA ILE A 70 5.73 -18.73 19.08
C ILE A 70 4.88 -19.93 18.68
N SER A 71 3.63 -19.92 19.10
CA SER A 71 2.68 -20.97 18.72
C SER A 71 2.33 -20.87 17.24
N THR A 72 2.53 -21.95 16.48
CA THR A 72 2.17 -22.08 15.06
C THR A 72 0.72 -22.51 14.85
N THR A 73 -0.08 -22.51 15.90
CA THR A 73 -1.52 -22.87 15.83
C THR A 73 -2.31 -21.92 14.91
N GLU A 74 -1.74 -20.77 14.56
CA GLU A 74 -2.30 -19.77 13.63
C GLU A 74 -2.02 -20.08 12.13
N GLU A 75 -1.24 -21.10 11.81
CA GLU A 75 -1.00 -21.52 10.41
C GLU A 75 -2.26 -22.02 9.68
N LYS A 76 -3.39 -22.17 10.37
CA LYS A 76 -4.66 -22.61 9.78
C LYS A 76 -5.45 -21.54 9.03
N SER A 77 -4.99 -20.30 8.99
CA SER A 77 -5.74 -19.20 8.38
C SER A 77 -5.08 -18.66 7.12
N ARG A 78 -4.86 -19.51 6.15
CA ARG A 78 -4.56 -19.06 4.78
C ARG A 78 -5.84 -19.04 3.96
N ILE A 79 -6.06 -17.99 3.20
CA ILE A 79 -7.14 -17.93 2.22
C ILE A 79 -6.66 -18.60 0.95
N LEU A 80 -7.34 -19.70 0.58
CA LEU A 80 -7.07 -20.37 -0.69
C LEU A 80 -7.63 -19.51 -1.84
N THR A 81 -6.83 -19.28 -2.86
CA THR A 81 -7.26 -18.49 -4.01
C THR A 81 -8.13 -19.28 -4.99
N GLY A 82 -8.11 -20.59 -4.89
CA GLY A 82 -8.73 -21.49 -5.87
C GLY A 82 -7.98 -21.56 -7.21
N ILE A 83 -6.86 -20.86 -7.33
CA ILE A 83 -5.94 -20.88 -8.48
C ILE A 83 -4.69 -21.62 -8.03
N SER A 84 -4.59 -22.91 -8.40
CA SER A 84 -3.56 -23.83 -7.87
C SER A 84 -2.13 -23.32 -8.03
N GLU A 85 -1.83 -22.67 -9.16
CA GLU A 85 -0.50 -22.11 -9.42
C GLU A 85 -0.21 -20.89 -8.52
N LEU A 86 -1.20 -20.05 -8.27
CA LEU A 86 -1.05 -18.90 -7.36
C LEU A 86 -0.90 -19.39 -5.91
N ASP A 87 -1.70 -20.36 -5.49
CA ASP A 87 -1.57 -20.94 -4.16
C ASP A 87 -0.20 -21.59 -3.96
N ARG A 88 0.34 -22.27 -5.00
CA ARG A 88 1.69 -22.82 -4.99
C ARG A 88 2.76 -21.74 -4.79
N VAL A 89 2.67 -20.64 -5.55
CA VAL A 89 3.61 -19.51 -5.45
C VAL A 89 3.51 -18.82 -4.08
N LEU A 90 2.31 -18.73 -3.52
CA LEU A 90 2.07 -18.15 -2.19
C LEU A 90 2.39 -19.12 -1.02
N GLY A 91 2.89 -20.32 -1.33
CA GLY A 91 3.25 -21.31 -0.30
C GLY A 91 2.03 -21.94 0.40
N GLY A 92 0.92 -22.12 -0.34
CA GLY A 92 -0.31 -22.76 0.15
C GLY A 92 -1.45 -21.80 0.44
N GLY A 93 -1.47 -20.61 -0.16
CA GLY A 93 -2.54 -19.62 -0.03
C GLY A 93 -2.09 -18.30 0.58
N ILE A 94 -3.01 -17.34 0.63
CA ILE A 94 -2.76 -15.97 1.10
C ILE A 94 -2.64 -15.96 2.62
N VAL A 95 -1.58 -15.36 3.14
CA VAL A 95 -1.35 -15.20 4.58
C VAL A 95 -2.06 -13.95 5.08
N LEU A 96 -2.74 -14.04 6.23
CA LEU A 96 -3.39 -12.88 6.88
C LEU A 96 -2.35 -11.81 7.23
N GLY A 97 -2.70 -10.54 6.99
CA GLY A 97 -1.78 -9.41 7.16
C GLY A 97 -0.60 -9.39 6.18
N GLY A 98 -0.52 -10.37 5.26
CA GLY A 98 0.50 -10.42 4.22
C GLY A 98 0.20 -9.43 3.09
N VAL A 99 1.26 -8.84 2.51
CA VAL A 99 1.13 -7.95 1.35
C VAL A 99 1.88 -8.55 0.17
N VAL A 100 1.16 -8.72 -0.93
CA VAL A 100 1.69 -9.27 -2.19
C VAL A 100 1.77 -8.15 -3.22
N LEU A 101 2.96 -7.89 -3.73
CA LEU A 101 3.16 -6.98 -4.85
C LEU A 101 3.09 -7.75 -6.17
N LEU A 102 2.11 -7.40 -6.99
CA LEU A 102 1.98 -7.89 -8.36
C LEU A 102 2.52 -6.83 -9.32
N SER A 103 3.73 -7.02 -9.82
CA SER A 103 4.35 -6.06 -10.73
C SER A 103 4.59 -6.66 -12.12
N GLY A 104 4.69 -5.78 -13.12
CA GLY A 104 4.93 -6.15 -14.51
C GLY A 104 4.57 -5.01 -15.46
N GLU A 105 4.85 -5.19 -16.75
CA GLU A 105 4.57 -4.21 -17.78
C GLU A 105 3.07 -3.85 -17.85
N PRO A 106 2.74 -2.60 -18.24
CA PRO A 106 1.36 -2.22 -18.55
C PRO A 106 0.75 -3.17 -19.61
N GLY A 107 -0.54 -3.50 -19.46
CA GLY A 107 -1.25 -4.34 -20.43
C GLY A 107 -1.04 -5.85 -20.31
N VAL A 108 -0.11 -6.34 -19.47
CA VAL A 108 0.16 -7.80 -19.32
C VAL A 108 -0.99 -8.59 -18.65
N GLY A 109 -2.02 -7.91 -18.19
CA GLY A 109 -3.21 -8.55 -17.62
C GLY A 109 -3.27 -8.60 -16.09
N LYS A 110 -2.44 -7.84 -15.36
CA LYS A 110 -2.43 -7.80 -13.88
C LYS A 110 -3.82 -7.58 -13.27
N SER A 111 -4.50 -6.50 -13.65
CA SER A 111 -5.84 -6.18 -13.14
C SER A 111 -6.90 -7.22 -13.54
N THR A 112 -6.74 -7.87 -14.70
CA THR A 112 -7.60 -8.98 -15.13
C THR A 112 -7.43 -10.19 -14.24
N MET A 113 -6.19 -10.58 -13.96
CA MET A 113 -5.87 -11.68 -13.05
C MET A 113 -6.39 -11.42 -11.63
N LEU A 114 -6.23 -10.18 -11.14
CA LEU A 114 -6.74 -9.81 -9.81
C LEU A 114 -8.27 -9.83 -9.73
N LEU A 115 -8.99 -9.41 -10.78
CA LEU A 115 -10.44 -9.55 -10.79
C LEU A 115 -10.89 -11.00 -10.80
N GLN A 116 -10.19 -11.90 -11.50
CA GLN A 116 -10.46 -13.34 -11.47
C GLN A 116 -10.16 -13.92 -10.08
N LEU A 117 -9.08 -13.51 -9.45
CA LEU A 117 -8.75 -13.85 -8.06
C LEU A 117 -9.86 -13.39 -7.11
N CYS A 118 -10.30 -12.14 -7.22
CA CYS A 118 -11.41 -11.61 -6.41
C CYS A 118 -12.66 -12.47 -6.58
N GLY A 119 -12.98 -12.87 -7.82
CA GLY A 119 -14.13 -13.74 -8.10
C GLY A 119 -14.01 -15.12 -7.50
N ALA A 120 -12.83 -15.73 -7.52
CA ALA A 120 -12.60 -17.05 -6.95
C ALA A 120 -12.77 -17.03 -5.41
N ILE A 121 -12.33 -15.96 -4.76
CA ILE A 121 -12.38 -15.80 -3.30
C ILE A 121 -13.74 -15.33 -2.80
N SER A 122 -14.46 -14.52 -3.58
CA SER A 122 -15.69 -13.81 -3.15
C SER A 122 -16.87 -14.70 -2.75
N ASN A 123 -16.81 -16.01 -3.06
CA ASN A 123 -17.83 -16.96 -2.61
C ASN A 123 -17.82 -17.17 -1.08
N GLN A 124 -16.70 -16.95 -0.41
CA GLN A 124 -16.51 -17.20 1.02
C GLN A 124 -15.98 -15.97 1.78
N HIS A 125 -15.42 -15.00 1.08
CA HIS A 125 -14.72 -13.86 1.65
C HIS A 125 -15.17 -12.55 1.02
N SER A 126 -15.18 -11.50 1.81
CA SER A 126 -15.41 -10.13 1.34
C SER A 126 -14.13 -9.54 0.74
N VAL A 127 -14.24 -8.92 -0.43
CA VAL A 127 -13.10 -8.32 -1.13
C VAL A 127 -13.36 -6.85 -1.35
N LEU A 128 -12.42 -6.00 -0.95
CA LEU A 128 -12.42 -4.57 -1.25
C LEU A 128 -11.42 -4.30 -2.37
N TYR A 129 -11.92 -3.88 -3.53
CA TYR A 129 -11.11 -3.52 -4.70
C TYR A 129 -11.07 -2.01 -4.84
N ILE A 130 -9.90 -1.42 -4.66
CA ILE A 130 -9.64 0.01 -4.81
C ILE A 130 -8.99 0.24 -6.17
N THR A 131 -9.60 1.09 -6.98
CA THR A 131 -9.05 1.49 -8.28
C THR A 131 -8.68 2.97 -8.26
N GLY A 132 -7.46 3.28 -8.66
CA GLY A 132 -6.99 4.65 -8.85
C GLY A 132 -6.89 5.08 -10.31
N GLU A 133 -7.00 4.13 -11.25
CA GLU A 133 -6.84 4.38 -12.69
C GLU A 133 -8.18 4.34 -13.43
N GLU A 134 -9.05 3.42 -13.05
CA GLU A 134 -10.30 3.18 -13.73
C GLU A 134 -11.50 3.61 -12.90
N SER A 135 -12.57 4.03 -13.55
CA SER A 135 -13.83 4.25 -12.86
C SER A 135 -14.46 2.93 -12.41
N VAL A 136 -15.23 2.96 -11.32
CA VAL A 136 -16.01 1.81 -10.84
C VAL A 136 -16.83 1.15 -11.96
N ARG A 137 -17.38 1.94 -12.89
CA ARG A 137 -18.12 1.43 -14.05
C ARG A 137 -17.27 0.61 -15.00
N GLN A 138 -16.02 1.02 -15.26
CA GLN A 138 -15.10 0.30 -16.14
C GLN A 138 -14.68 -1.04 -15.51
N VAL A 139 -14.35 -1.02 -14.22
CA VAL A 139 -14.04 -2.25 -13.48
C VAL A 139 -15.22 -3.21 -13.46
N LYS A 140 -16.45 -2.70 -13.24
CA LYS A 140 -17.68 -3.50 -13.27
C LYS A 140 -17.93 -4.14 -14.65
N LEU A 141 -17.74 -3.41 -15.75
CA LEU A 141 -17.89 -3.94 -17.11
C LEU A 141 -16.86 -5.03 -17.39
N ARG A 142 -15.62 -4.87 -16.90
CA ARG A 142 -14.58 -5.90 -17.01
C ARG A 142 -14.95 -7.14 -16.18
N ALA A 143 -15.39 -6.98 -14.94
CA ALA A 143 -15.84 -8.08 -14.08
C ALA A 143 -16.98 -8.87 -14.74
N ALA A 144 -17.96 -8.19 -15.32
CA ALA A 144 -19.06 -8.82 -16.04
C ALA A 144 -18.58 -9.64 -17.26
N ARG A 145 -17.64 -9.08 -18.06
CA ARG A 145 -17.03 -9.77 -19.20
C ARG A 145 -16.27 -11.05 -18.76
N LEU A 146 -15.63 -10.99 -17.61
CA LEU A 146 -14.88 -12.12 -17.01
C LEU A 146 -15.80 -13.10 -16.25
N LYS A 147 -17.11 -12.80 -16.17
CA LYS A 147 -18.10 -13.59 -15.41
C LYS A 147 -17.73 -13.76 -13.94
N VAL A 148 -17.13 -12.71 -13.35
CA VAL A 148 -16.76 -12.67 -11.94
C VAL A 148 -18.03 -12.56 -11.09
N PRO A 149 -18.22 -13.40 -10.03
CA PRO A 149 -19.25 -13.19 -9.02
C PRO A 149 -19.12 -11.80 -8.38
N GLN A 150 -20.25 -11.12 -8.11
CA GLN A 150 -20.20 -9.70 -7.75
C GLN A 150 -20.69 -9.40 -6.32
N ASP A 151 -21.31 -10.35 -5.65
CA ASP A 151 -22.08 -10.10 -4.42
C ASP A 151 -21.19 -9.69 -3.22
N ASN A 152 -19.97 -10.21 -3.12
CA ASN A 152 -19.04 -9.93 -2.03
C ASN A 152 -17.79 -9.15 -2.48
N ILE A 153 -17.87 -8.47 -3.64
CA ILE A 153 -16.80 -7.60 -4.13
C ILE A 153 -17.26 -6.15 -4.04
N PHE A 154 -16.63 -5.39 -3.17
CA PHE A 154 -16.87 -3.97 -2.96
C PHE A 154 -15.85 -3.18 -3.79
N LEU A 155 -16.30 -2.20 -4.56
CA LEU A 155 -15.46 -1.36 -5.42
C LEU A 155 -15.45 0.07 -4.90
N ALA A 156 -14.27 0.67 -4.78
CA ALA A 156 -14.11 2.09 -4.56
C ALA A 156 -13.12 2.67 -5.56
N ALA A 157 -13.42 3.87 -6.06
CA ALA A 157 -12.49 4.66 -6.88
C ALA A 157 -11.96 5.79 -5.99
N GLU A 158 -10.73 5.60 -5.48
CA GLU A 158 -10.09 6.52 -4.55
C GLU A 158 -8.57 6.47 -4.71
N ASN A 159 -7.91 7.61 -4.52
CA ASN A 159 -6.47 7.76 -4.62
C ASN A 159 -5.85 8.24 -3.30
N ASP A 160 -6.63 8.83 -2.41
CA ASP A 160 -6.15 9.27 -1.10
C ASP A 160 -5.95 8.07 -0.18
N VAL A 161 -4.70 7.86 0.22
CA VAL A 161 -4.32 6.69 1.03
C VAL A 161 -4.91 6.75 2.43
N ASP A 162 -5.10 7.94 3.01
CA ASP A 162 -5.68 8.06 4.35
C ASP A 162 -7.17 7.72 4.33
N GLU A 163 -7.91 8.14 3.29
CA GLU A 163 -9.31 7.74 3.08
C GLU A 163 -9.43 6.22 2.83
N ILE A 164 -8.51 5.65 2.03
CA ILE A 164 -8.44 4.21 1.79
C ILE A 164 -8.19 3.44 3.10
N CYS A 165 -7.23 3.88 3.91
CA CYS A 165 -6.95 3.25 5.20
C CYS A 165 -8.17 3.32 6.14
N GLY A 166 -8.84 4.48 6.20
CA GLY A 166 -10.08 4.64 6.96
C GLY A 166 -11.20 3.71 6.49
N LEU A 167 -11.36 3.53 5.17
CA LEU A 167 -12.32 2.61 4.59
C LEU A 167 -12.00 1.15 4.96
N ILE A 168 -10.73 0.74 4.90
CA ILE A 168 -10.29 -0.61 5.30
C ILE A 168 -10.58 -0.87 6.77
N GLU A 169 -10.28 0.09 7.65
CA GLU A 169 -10.53 -0.03 9.10
C GLU A 169 -12.04 -0.12 9.42
N LYS A 170 -12.87 0.57 8.65
CA LYS A 170 -14.33 0.58 8.83
C LYS A 170 -14.99 -0.70 8.31
N GLU A 171 -14.70 -1.07 7.07
CA GLU A 171 -15.39 -2.18 6.39
C GLU A 171 -14.81 -3.56 6.75
N LYS A 172 -13.53 -3.62 7.19
CA LYS A 172 -12.81 -4.84 7.58
C LYS A 172 -12.98 -5.99 6.58
N PRO A 173 -12.64 -5.80 5.31
CA PRO A 173 -12.74 -6.86 4.31
C PRO A 173 -11.75 -8.00 4.60
N ASP A 174 -12.02 -9.19 4.08
CA ASP A 174 -11.11 -10.33 4.19
C ASP A 174 -9.90 -10.22 3.24
N LEU A 175 -10.02 -9.42 2.17
CA LEU A 175 -8.95 -9.13 1.21
C LEU A 175 -9.08 -7.72 0.67
N VAL A 176 -7.95 -7.04 0.48
CA VAL A 176 -7.86 -5.74 -0.19
C VAL A 176 -7.03 -5.85 -1.47
N VAL A 177 -7.49 -5.18 -2.52
CA VAL A 177 -6.73 -5.00 -3.77
C VAL A 177 -6.56 -3.51 -4.04
N ILE A 178 -5.32 -3.08 -4.31
CA ILE A 178 -4.96 -1.71 -4.70
C ILE A 178 -4.47 -1.73 -6.14
N ASP A 179 -5.20 -1.08 -7.05
CA ASP A 179 -4.90 -1.05 -8.49
C ASP A 179 -4.90 0.40 -9.02
N SER A 180 -3.75 1.07 -9.11
CA SER A 180 -2.37 0.67 -8.81
C SER A 180 -1.72 1.61 -7.78
N ILE A 181 -0.58 1.19 -7.21
CA ILE A 181 0.16 1.99 -6.22
C ILE A 181 0.65 3.33 -6.80
N GLN A 182 0.90 3.42 -8.09
CA GLN A 182 1.38 4.63 -8.75
C GLN A 182 0.35 5.76 -8.77
N THR A 183 -0.93 5.45 -8.68
CA THR A 183 -2.00 6.46 -8.64
C THR A 183 -2.32 6.92 -7.23
N MET A 184 -1.87 6.18 -6.22
CA MET A 184 -2.09 6.52 -4.81
C MET A 184 -1.30 7.75 -4.41
N ARG A 185 -1.85 8.51 -3.46
CA ARG A 185 -1.23 9.74 -2.94
C ARG A 185 -1.52 9.94 -1.47
N CYS A 186 -0.52 10.43 -0.77
CA CYS A 186 -0.63 10.97 0.57
C CYS A 186 -0.74 12.49 0.47
N MET A 187 -1.80 13.07 1.01
CA MET A 187 -2.11 14.51 0.83
C MET A 187 -1.14 15.44 1.57
N ASP A 188 -0.43 14.92 2.56
CA ASP A 188 0.60 15.64 3.32
C ASP A 188 1.96 15.71 2.61
N ILE A 189 2.10 15.03 1.46
CA ILE A 189 3.30 15.08 0.60
C ILE A 189 2.97 15.90 -0.64
N SER A 190 3.76 16.92 -0.92
CA SER A 190 3.53 17.86 -2.03
C SER A 190 3.87 17.31 -3.41
N SER A 191 4.62 16.20 -3.50
CA SER A 191 4.98 15.60 -4.78
C SER A 191 3.80 14.96 -5.50
N SER A 192 3.87 14.89 -6.82
CA SER A 192 2.82 14.29 -7.67
C SER A 192 2.72 12.78 -7.47
N SER A 193 1.51 12.22 -7.71
CA SER A 193 1.30 10.77 -7.77
C SER A 193 2.30 10.10 -8.72
N GLY A 194 2.71 8.88 -8.42
CA GLY A 194 3.69 8.12 -9.21
C GLY A 194 5.15 8.46 -8.94
N THR A 195 5.45 9.52 -8.19
CA THR A 195 6.83 9.77 -7.74
C THR A 195 7.27 8.74 -6.70
N VAL A 196 8.57 8.51 -6.61
CA VAL A 196 9.14 7.53 -5.66
C VAL A 196 8.76 7.86 -4.21
N SER A 197 8.70 9.14 -3.84
CA SER A 197 8.29 9.58 -2.50
C SER A 197 6.84 9.21 -2.20
N GLN A 198 5.92 9.49 -3.13
CA GLN A 198 4.51 9.13 -2.99
C GLN A 198 4.31 7.61 -2.93
N VAL A 199 4.94 6.87 -3.83
CA VAL A 199 4.83 5.39 -3.87
C VAL A 199 5.36 4.76 -2.58
N LYS A 200 6.51 5.23 -2.07
CA LYS A 200 7.08 4.73 -0.80
C LYS A 200 6.17 4.99 0.38
N GLU A 201 5.66 6.21 0.53
CA GLU A 201 4.81 6.57 1.66
C GLU A 201 3.45 5.87 1.57
N SER A 202 2.83 5.86 0.38
CA SER A 202 1.58 5.14 0.15
C SER A 202 1.71 3.67 0.51
N ALA A 203 2.78 3.01 0.04
CA ALA A 203 3.05 1.62 0.37
C ALA A 203 3.28 1.41 1.88
N ALA A 204 4.00 2.33 2.55
CA ALA A 204 4.25 2.24 3.99
C ALA A 204 2.95 2.31 4.81
N ARG A 205 2.03 3.23 4.50
CA ARG A 205 0.72 3.37 5.19
C ARG A 205 -0.17 2.16 4.93
N LEU A 206 -0.27 1.72 3.68
CA LEU A 206 -1.03 0.52 3.32
C LEU A 206 -0.48 -0.73 4.01
N LEU A 207 0.84 -0.88 4.09
CA LEU A 207 1.49 -1.97 4.82
C LEU A 207 1.17 -1.95 6.32
N ALA A 208 1.16 -0.75 6.91
CA ALA A 208 0.86 -0.58 8.33
C ALA A 208 -0.58 -0.98 8.66
N VAL A 209 -1.57 -0.56 7.85
CA VAL A 209 -2.96 -0.94 8.06
C VAL A 209 -3.19 -2.42 7.81
N ALA A 210 -2.60 -3.02 6.76
CA ALA A 210 -2.68 -4.45 6.47
C ALA A 210 -2.21 -5.29 7.66
N LYS A 211 -1.04 -4.96 8.23
CA LYS A 211 -0.48 -5.66 9.39
C LYS A 211 -1.29 -5.43 10.66
N LYS A 212 -1.73 -4.18 10.92
CA LYS A 212 -2.52 -3.83 12.13
C LYS A 212 -3.87 -4.53 12.16
N GLN A 213 -4.52 -4.64 11.01
CA GLN A 213 -5.84 -5.24 10.86
C GLN A 213 -5.79 -6.73 10.53
N GLU A 214 -4.59 -7.29 10.30
CA GLU A 214 -4.38 -8.67 9.83
C GLU A 214 -5.09 -8.98 8.51
N ILE A 215 -5.32 -7.95 7.67
CA ILE A 215 -6.00 -8.07 6.39
C ILE A 215 -4.95 -8.24 5.29
N PRO A 216 -5.00 -9.33 4.50
CA PRO A 216 -4.12 -9.51 3.35
C PRO A 216 -4.41 -8.48 2.26
N MET A 217 -3.35 -8.09 1.54
CA MET A 217 -3.45 -7.07 0.51
C MET A 217 -2.66 -7.44 -0.74
N PHE A 218 -3.28 -7.26 -1.92
CA PHE A 218 -2.60 -7.28 -3.21
C PHE A 218 -2.42 -5.85 -3.70
N ILE A 219 -1.20 -5.50 -4.07
CA ILE A 219 -0.86 -4.18 -4.61
C ILE A 219 -0.35 -4.37 -6.03
N VAL A 220 -0.96 -3.68 -6.99
CA VAL A 220 -0.47 -3.63 -8.37
C VAL A 220 0.61 -2.57 -8.48
N GLY A 221 1.72 -2.94 -9.11
CA GLY A 221 2.80 -2.05 -9.51
C GLY A 221 3.12 -2.16 -10.99
N HIS A 222 3.57 -1.06 -11.60
CA HIS A 222 4.15 -1.07 -12.94
C HIS A 222 5.67 -1.06 -12.81
N VAL A 223 6.34 -1.89 -13.60
CA VAL A 223 7.80 -1.84 -13.77
C VAL A 223 8.06 -0.92 -14.94
N ASN A 224 8.86 0.13 -14.71
CA ASN A 224 9.38 1.01 -15.75
C ASN A 224 10.79 0.57 -16.13
#